data_7b515e71ce2af6905e0a2cdf280b51b9
#
_entry.id   7b515e71ce2af6905e0a2cdf280b51b9
#
_cell.length_a   1.000
_cell.length_b   1.000
_cell.length_c   1.000
_cell.angle_alpha   90.00
_cell.angle_beta   90.00
_cell.angle_gamma   90.00
#
_symmetry.space_group_name_H-M   'P 1'
#
loop_
_entity.id
_entity.type
_entity.pdbx_description
1 polymer ?
#
loop_
_entity_poly.entity_id
_entity_poly.type
_entity_poly.pdbx_seq_one_letter_code
_entity_poly.pdbx_strand_id
1 'polypeptide(L)'
;MSFNLAHRDDCERTGDWQLVRRTLELRAFGINVVEVPPGGQIPEHDELDRDQEEVFYVLSGSPTLVIDGEDHPTRAETFARLDPSHKRTIRNDGDEPASVLIVSAPRSSGYEPMGWA
;
A
#
# COMPACT_ATOMS: atom_id res chain seq x y z
N MET A 1 -16.62 -18.59 -12.19
CA MET A 1 -16.54 -18.56 -10.72
C MET A 1 -16.62 -17.13 -10.23
N SER A 2 -17.45 -16.85 -9.24
CA SER A 2 -17.67 -15.50 -8.74
C SER A 2 -16.74 -15.10 -7.58
N PHE A 3 -15.84 -15.94 -7.18
CA PHE A 3 -14.84 -15.65 -6.15
C PHE A 3 -13.55 -16.42 -6.40
N ASN A 4 -12.48 -15.95 -5.81
CA ASN A 4 -11.20 -16.65 -5.77
C ASN A 4 -10.45 -16.31 -4.49
N LEU A 5 -9.43 -17.10 -4.18
CA LEU A 5 -8.59 -16.93 -3.01
C LEU A 5 -7.14 -17.12 -3.42
N ALA A 6 -6.28 -16.32 -2.82
CA ALA A 6 -4.84 -16.48 -2.99
C ALA A 6 -4.14 -16.13 -1.68
N HIS A 7 -3.26 -17.02 -1.22
CA HIS A 7 -2.37 -16.69 -0.12
C HIS A 7 -1.33 -15.69 -0.63
N ARG A 8 -0.87 -14.82 0.24
CA ARG A 8 0.14 -13.82 -0.08
C ARG A 8 1.36 -14.40 -0.81
N ASP A 9 1.83 -15.56 -0.36
CA ASP A 9 3.02 -16.22 -0.92
C ASP A 9 2.79 -16.75 -2.33
N ASP A 10 1.54 -16.94 -2.73
CA ASP A 10 1.16 -17.47 -4.04
C ASP A 10 0.78 -16.37 -5.04
N CYS A 11 0.78 -15.12 -4.61
CA CYS A 11 0.52 -14.00 -5.49
C CYS A 11 1.63 -13.81 -6.51
N GLU A 12 1.26 -13.40 -7.71
CA GLU A 12 2.21 -12.99 -8.73
C GLU A 12 3.13 -11.91 -8.19
N ARG A 13 4.40 -11.96 -8.53
CA ARG A 13 5.41 -11.02 -8.01
C ARG A 13 6.11 -10.28 -9.13
N THR A 14 6.51 -9.05 -8.84
CA THR A 14 7.48 -8.31 -9.62
C THR A 14 8.39 -7.55 -8.66
N GLY A 15 9.68 -7.94 -8.61
CA GLY A 15 10.61 -7.42 -7.61
C GLY A 15 10.09 -7.65 -6.19
N ASP A 16 10.02 -6.59 -5.43
CA ASP A 16 9.55 -6.63 -4.03
C ASP A 16 8.02 -6.53 -3.90
N TRP A 17 7.30 -6.47 -5.01
CA TRP A 17 5.85 -6.32 -5.05
C TRP A 17 5.13 -7.65 -5.21
N GLN A 18 4.11 -7.85 -4.40
CA GLN A 18 3.14 -8.94 -4.53
C GLN A 18 1.88 -8.34 -5.14
N LEU A 19 1.53 -8.80 -6.33
CA LEU A 19 0.47 -8.21 -7.15
C LEU A 19 -0.88 -8.82 -6.82
N VAL A 20 -1.45 -8.42 -5.68
CA VAL A 20 -2.69 -9.00 -5.15
C VAL A 20 -3.87 -8.71 -6.07
N ARG A 21 -4.05 -7.44 -6.47
CA ARG A 21 -5.13 -7.07 -7.38
C ARG A 21 -5.12 -7.91 -8.65
N ARG A 22 -3.95 -8.04 -9.24
CA ARG A 22 -3.79 -8.77 -10.51
C ARG A 22 -4.06 -10.25 -10.32
N THR A 23 -3.54 -10.85 -9.26
CA THR A 23 -3.75 -12.25 -8.94
C THR A 23 -5.22 -12.56 -8.70
N LEU A 24 -5.94 -11.69 -8.01
CA LEU A 24 -7.37 -11.85 -7.74
C LEU A 24 -8.26 -11.39 -8.89
N GLU A 25 -7.71 -10.74 -9.91
CA GLU A 25 -8.47 -10.12 -11.00
C GLU A 25 -9.49 -9.10 -10.49
N LEU A 26 -9.14 -8.40 -9.40
CA LEU A 26 -9.99 -7.39 -8.80
C LEU A 26 -10.09 -6.15 -9.69
N ARG A 27 -11.29 -5.58 -9.82
CA ARG A 27 -11.55 -4.42 -10.68
C ARG A 27 -11.88 -3.14 -9.92
N ALA A 28 -12.38 -3.25 -8.70
CA ALA A 28 -12.97 -2.12 -8.00
C ALA A 28 -11.94 -1.17 -7.38
N PHE A 29 -10.77 -1.68 -7.00
CA PHE A 29 -9.71 -0.89 -6.36
C PHE A 29 -8.36 -1.58 -6.53
N GLY A 30 -7.30 -0.83 -6.27
CA GLY A 30 -5.95 -1.37 -6.25
C GLY A 30 -5.63 -1.95 -4.88
N ILE A 31 -4.94 -3.09 -4.86
CA ILE A 31 -4.42 -3.68 -3.63
C ILE A 31 -3.16 -4.46 -3.97
N ASN A 32 -2.07 -4.14 -3.28
CA ASN A 32 -0.79 -4.81 -3.44
C ASN A 32 -0.07 -4.84 -2.11
N VAL A 33 0.91 -5.72 -1.99
CA VAL A 33 1.82 -5.75 -0.85
C VAL A 33 3.22 -5.49 -1.38
N VAL A 34 3.93 -4.58 -0.73
CA VAL A 34 5.35 -4.38 -0.99
C VAL A 34 6.15 -4.86 0.21
N GLU A 35 7.22 -5.59 -0.06
CA GLU A 35 8.18 -5.99 0.96
C GLU A 35 9.45 -5.17 0.76
N VAL A 36 9.73 -4.28 1.72
CA VAL A 36 10.89 -3.39 1.64
C VAL A 36 12.02 -4.01 2.44
N PRO A 37 13.11 -4.44 1.80
CA PRO A 37 14.23 -5.04 2.52
C PRO A 37 14.92 -4.00 3.41
N PRO A 38 15.71 -4.46 4.41
CA PRO A 38 16.53 -3.54 5.22
C PRO A 38 17.38 -2.63 4.33
N GLY A 39 17.34 -1.32 4.59
CA GLY A 39 18.04 -0.32 3.79
C GLY A 39 17.37 0.02 2.47
N GLY A 40 16.24 -0.61 2.14
CA GLY A 40 15.52 -0.38 0.90
C GLY A 40 14.55 0.78 0.98
N GLN A 41 14.04 1.15 -0.19
CA GLN A 41 13.08 2.24 -0.36
C GLN A 41 12.34 2.02 -1.67
N ILE A 42 11.03 2.33 -1.68
CA ILE A 42 10.28 2.34 -2.94
C ILE A 42 10.45 3.70 -3.64
N PRO A 43 10.16 3.80 -4.95
CA PRO A 43 10.21 5.09 -5.63
C PRO A 43 9.23 6.09 -5.02
N GLU A 44 9.69 7.34 -4.80
CA GLU A 44 8.82 8.42 -4.35
C GLU A 44 7.87 8.81 -5.47
N HIS A 45 6.59 8.98 -5.12
CA HIS A 45 5.56 9.34 -6.10
C HIS A 45 4.38 10.02 -5.42
N ASP A 46 3.52 10.62 -6.22
CA ASP A 46 2.17 11.04 -5.82
C ASP A 46 1.14 10.33 -6.71
N GLU A 47 -0.13 10.56 -6.45
CA GLU A 47 -1.22 9.93 -7.19
C GLU A 47 -2.16 10.96 -7.84
N LEU A 48 -1.61 12.15 -8.15
CA LEU A 48 -2.39 13.22 -8.78
C LEU A 48 -2.99 12.83 -10.13
N ASP A 49 -2.22 12.13 -10.97
CA ASP A 49 -2.66 11.77 -12.31
C ASP A 49 -3.92 10.89 -12.32
N ARG A 50 -4.08 10.05 -11.30
CA ARG A 50 -5.20 9.14 -11.17
C ARG A 50 -6.21 9.57 -10.12
N ASP A 51 -5.93 10.65 -9.42
CA ASP A 51 -6.76 11.16 -8.30
C ASP A 51 -7.06 10.06 -7.27
N GLN A 52 -6.08 9.23 -6.94
CA GLN A 52 -6.27 8.12 -6.04
C GLN A 52 -5.96 8.48 -4.60
N GLU A 53 -6.90 8.15 -3.72
CA GLU A 53 -6.66 8.08 -2.28
C GLU A 53 -6.08 6.71 -1.98
N GLU A 54 -5.06 6.66 -1.11
CA GLU A 54 -4.42 5.42 -0.72
C GLU A 54 -4.44 5.23 0.78
N VAL A 55 -4.48 3.96 1.19
CA VAL A 55 -4.22 3.55 2.56
C VAL A 55 -3.02 2.62 2.54
N PHE A 56 -2.03 2.95 3.37
CA PHE A 56 -0.91 2.07 3.66
C PHE A 56 -1.17 1.41 5.01
N TYR A 57 -1.09 0.10 5.06
CA TYR A 57 -1.22 -0.65 6.31
C TYR A 57 0.05 -1.45 6.53
N VAL A 58 0.74 -1.18 7.63
CA VAL A 58 1.99 -1.87 7.97
C VAL A 58 1.66 -3.26 8.50
N LEU A 59 1.98 -4.28 7.71
CA LEU A 59 1.75 -5.68 8.10
C LEU A 59 2.82 -6.17 9.08
N SER A 60 4.08 -5.82 8.82
CA SER A 60 5.21 -6.27 9.64
C SER A 60 6.38 -5.31 9.50
N GLY A 61 7.27 -5.36 10.48
CA GLY A 61 8.42 -4.46 10.52
C GLY A 61 8.08 -3.08 11.04
N SER A 62 9.01 -2.16 10.91
CA SER A 62 8.89 -0.78 11.40
C SER A 62 9.41 0.20 10.35
N PRO A 63 8.74 0.27 9.18
CA PRO A 63 9.20 1.17 8.12
C PRO A 63 8.91 2.62 8.47
N THR A 64 9.65 3.52 7.84
CA THR A 64 9.40 4.96 7.90
C THR A 64 8.64 5.37 6.66
N LEU A 65 7.48 5.99 6.85
CA LEU A 65 6.75 6.63 5.76
C LEU A 65 7.30 8.04 5.60
N VAL A 66 7.80 8.35 4.41
CA VAL A 66 8.29 9.70 4.09
C VAL A 66 7.21 10.40 3.29
N ILE A 67 6.61 11.43 3.87
CA ILE A 67 5.47 12.15 3.28
C ILE A 67 5.87 13.61 3.11
N ASP A 68 5.90 14.07 1.86
CA ASP A 68 6.37 15.41 1.51
C ASP A 68 7.76 15.74 2.11
N GLY A 69 8.65 14.75 2.11
CA GLY A 69 10.00 14.88 2.63
C GLY A 69 10.13 14.77 4.14
N GLU A 70 9.03 14.56 4.86
CA GLU A 70 9.03 14.45 6.33
C GLU A 70 8.92 12.99 6.76
N ASP A 71 9.80 12.58 7.68
CA ASP A 71 9.85 11.21 8.18
C ASP A 71 8.76 10.96 9.23
N HIS A 72 8.02 9.87 9.02
CA HIS A 72 7.00 9.39 9.95
C HIS A 72 7.31 7.93 10.29
N PRO A 73 8.03 7.69 11.40
CA PRO A 73 8.27 6.31 11.84
C PRO A 73 6.96 5.60 12.16
N THR A 74 6.88 4.33 11.80
CA THR A 74 5.69 3.51 12.05
C THR A 74 6.07 2.22 12.74
N ARG A 75 5.06 1.51 13.19
CA ARG A 75 5.16 0.14 13.69
C ARG A 75 4.09 -0.71 13.02
N ALA A 76 4.20 -2.03 13.19
CA ALA A 76 3.19 -2.95 12.65
C ALA A 76 1.78 -2.55 13.11
N GLU A 77 0.82 -2.75 12.21
CA GLU A 77 -0.60 -2.45 12.40
C GLU A 77 -0.92 -0.95 12.42
N THR A 78 -0.02 -0.12 11.88
CA THR A 78 -0.29 1.30 11.64
C THR A 78 -0.99 1.48 10.30
N PHE A 79 -2.05 2.28 10.29
CA PHE A 79 -2.73 2.73 9.07
C PHE A 79 -2.31 4.15 8.74
N ALA A 80 -2.09 4.41 7.47
CA ALA A 80 -1.86 5.78 6.98
C ALA A 80 -2.75 6.03 5.78
N ARG A 81 -3.54 7.10 5.82
CA ARG A 81 -4.32 7.57 4.68
C ARG A 81 -3.55 8.69 3.99
N LEU A 82 -3.47 8.62 2.68
CA LEU A 82 -2.75 9.60 1.87
C LEU A 82 -3.66 10.13 0.75
N ASP A 83 -3.87 11.43 0.76
CA ASP A 83 -4.50 12.12 -0.37
C ASP A 83 -3.59 12.06 -1.60
N PRO A 84 -4.14 12.20 -2.81
CA PRO A 84 -3.35 12.09 -4.04
C PRO A 84 -2.18 13.07 -4.14
N SER A 85 -2.29 14.26 -3.53
CA SER A 85 -1.31 15.33 -3.68
C SER A 85 -0.01 15.16 -2.89
N HIS A 86 0.00 14.29 -1.89
CA HIS A 86 1.20 14.11 -1.07
C HIS A 86 2.20 13.20 -1.77
N LYS A 87 3.43 13.66 -1.91
CA LYS A 87 4.52 12.78 -2.33
C LYS A 87 4.84 11.83 -1.21
N ARG A 88 4.97 10.56 -1.52
CA ARG A 88 5.19 9.52 -0.53
C ARG A 88 6.20 8.49 -1.00
N THR A 89 6.88 7.94 -0.03
CA THR A 89 7.69 6.74 -0.20
C THR A 89 7.74 5.97 1.11
N ILE A 90 8.19 4.73 1.03
CA ILE A 90 8.39 3.86 2.19
C ILE A 90 9.87 3.55 2.24
N ARG A 91 10.51 3.84 3.37
CA ARG A 91 11.92 3.55 3.62
C ARG A 91 12.04 2.61 4.80
N ASN A 92 12.89 1.61 4.69
CA ASN A 92 13.13 0.68 5.77
C ASN A 92 14.53 0.92 6.36
N ASP A 93 14.59 1.59 7.51
CA ASP A 93 15.82 1.86 8.24
C ASP A 93 16.15 0.78 9.27
N GLY A 94 15.29 -0.24 9.39
CA GLY A 94 15.45 -1.33 10.37
C GLY A 94 16.31 -2.48 9.85
N ASP A 95 16.45 -3.50 10.68
CA ASP A 95 17.26 -4.69 10.40
C ASP A 95 16.44 -5.82 9.76
N GLU A 96 15.13 -5.73 9.83
CA GLU A 96 14.21 -6.75 9.33
C GLU A 96 13.45 -6.22 8.10
N PRO A 97 13.00 -7.10 7.20
CA PRO A 97 12.10 -6.69 6.13
C PRO A 97 10.83 -6.05 6.69
N ALA A 98 10.29 -5.10 5.98
CA ALA A 98 9.01 -4.48 6.32
C ALA A 98 8.01 -4.76 5.20
N SER A 99 6.80 -5.18 5.56
CA SER A 99 5.73 -5.44 4.60
C SER A 99 4.61 -4.43 4.79
N VAL A 100 4.19 -3.82 3.70
CA VAL A 100 3.12 -2.82 3.70
C VAL A 100 2.07 -3.21 2.68
N LEU A 101 0.82 -3.26 3.13
CA LEU A 101 -0.34 -3.40 2.27
C LEU A 101 -0.75 -2.01 1.79
N ILE A 102 -0.97 -1.88 0.49
CA ILE A 102 -1.37 -0.62 -0.13
C ILE A 102 -2.70 -0.85 -0.84
N VAL A 103 -3.71 -0.06 -0.46
CA VAL A 103 -5.03 -0.07 -1.08
C VAL A 103 -5.25 1.31 -1.69
N SER A 104 -5.72 1.34 -2.94
CA SER A 104 -5.94 2.61 -3.64
C SER A 104 -7.21 2.58 -4.47
N ALA A 105 -7.89 3.72 -4.50
CA ALA A 105 -9.06 3.93 -5.34
C ALA A 105 -9.18 5.41 -5.68
N PRO A 106 -9.74 5.75 -6.85
CA PRO A 106 -10.05 7.15 -7.17
C PRO A 106 -11.03 7.72 -6.14
N ARG A 107 -10.87 8.99 -5.77
CA ARG A 107 -11.84 9.65 -4.88
C ARG A 107 -13.25 9.69 -5.46
N SER A 108 -13.37 9.54 -6.79
CA SER A 108 -14.63 9.46 -7.51
C SER A 108 -15.17 8.04 -7.63
N SER A 109 -14.72 7.10 -6.81
CA SER A 109 -15.08 5.68 -6.91
C SER A 109 -16.57 5.38 -6.75
N GLY A 110 -17.32 6.30 -6.13
CA GLY A 110 -18.74 6.06 -5.84
C GLY A 110 -18.98 5.25 -4.57
N TYR A 111 -17.94 5.00 -3.79
CA TYR A 111 -18.10 4.33 -2.50
C TYR A 111 -18.97 5.15 -1.55
N GLU A 112 -19.96 4.51 -0.97
CA GLU A 112 -20.84 5.11 0.03
C GLU A 112 -20.70 4.33 1.34
N PRO A 113 -20.17 4.95 2.40
CA PRO A 113 -20.04 4.26 3.68
C PRO A 113 -21.41 3.96 4.30
N MET A 114 -21.47 2.85 5.02
CA MET A 114 -22.64 2.53 5.86
C MET A 114 -22.71 3.53 7.00
N GLY A 115 -23.93 3.78 7.52
CA GLY A 115 -24.11 4.79 8.56
C GLY A 115 -23.35 4.55 9.86
N TRP A 116 -22.89 3.30 10.11
CA TRP A 116 -22.13 2.94 11.31
C TRP A 116 -20.59 2.88 11.07
N ALA A 117 -20.14 2.99 9.84
CA ALA A 117 -18.73 2.77 9.50
C ALA A 117 -18.15 3.87 8.62
#